data_b18a551833f54bcc85f83d5125c6c4bf
#
_entry.id   b18a551833f54bcc85f83d5125c6c4bf
#
_cell.length_a   1.000
_cell.length_b   1.000
_cell.length_c   1.000
_cell.angle_alpha   90.00
_cell.angle_beta   90.00
_cell.angle_gamma   90.00
#
_symmetry.space_group_name_H-M   'P 1'
#
loop_
_entity.id
_entity.type
_entity.pdbx_description
1 polymer ?
#
loop_
_entity_poly.entity_id
_entity_poly.type
_entity_poly.pdbx_seq_one_letter_code
_entity_poly.pdbx_strand_id
1 'polypeptide(L)'
;MPSIFISGGAQGIGRATALRFLSEGWTVGVYDVNAAALEELKAAHPAIVTGVLDVTDYDQWEAALADFTQHTGGDLTVLDNNAGVLFGGDLEEITPQQIKLQIDIDALGVTYGAKAALPYLKGRPGAHLVNISSASAIYGQPGIATYSSAKFYVSGLTEALELEWEKHGVRVVAIWPLWAKTALADTDAKSTRTLGVNLTPEEVAEQVWNSVHPGIRVPFLPRIHYSVGTLTTVLSNSSKFAPRSVVRLINQITSQ
;
A
#
# COMPACT_ATOMS: atom_id res chain seq x y z
N MET A 1 -20.35 -2.90 -12.29
CA MET A 1 -20.02 -1.90 -11.25
C MET A 1 -18.52 -1.93 -11.06
N PRO A 2 -17.87 -0.80 -10.74
CA PRO A 2 -16.44 -0.84 -10.42
C PRO A 2 -16.17 -1.65 -9.14
N SER A 3 -14.99 -2.24 -9.07
CA SER A 3 -14.63 -3.18 -7.99
C SER A 3 -13.22 -2.92 -7.49
N ILE A 4 -13.00 -3.16 -6.19
CA ILE A 4 -11.69 -3.08 -5.55
C ILE A 4 -11.44 -4.33 -4.72
N PHE A 5 -10.26 -4.91 -4.88
CA PHE A 5 -9.71 -5.97 -4.04
C PHE A 5 -8.63 -5.38 -3.15
N ILE A 6 -8.69 -5.61 -1.84
CA ILE A 6 -7.79 -5.04 -0.84
C ILE A 6 -7.14 -6.16 -0.05
N SER A 7 -5.82 -6.28 -0.11
CA SER A 7 -5.07 -7.19 0.76
C SER A 7 -4.74 -6.51 2.10
N GLY A 8 -4.80 -7.26 3.22
CA GLY A 8 -4.59 -6.70 4.56
C GLY A 8 -5.67 -5.67 4.94
N GLY A 9 -6.90 -5.90 4.48
CA GLY A 9 -7.97 -4.92 4.58
C GLY A 9 -8.88 -5.05 5.80
N ALA A 10 -8.63 -6.00 6.70
CA ALA A 10 -9.47 -6.19 7.88
C ALA A 10 -9.30 -5.10 8.94
N GLN A 11 -8.19 -4.38 8.93
CA GLN A 11 -7.84 -3.35 9.93
C GLN A 11 -7.16 -2.13 9.27
N GLY A 12 -6.94 -1.08 10.06
CA GLY A 12 -6.12 0.09 9.72
C GLY A 12 -6.49 0.76 8.40
N ILE A 13 -5.48 1.04 7.57
CA ILE A 13 -5.63 1.74 6.29
C ILE A 13 -6.52 0.94 5.33
N GLY A 14 -6.30 -0.35 5.21
CA GLY A 14 -7.07 -1.19 4.29
C GLY A 14 -8.55 -1.23 4.64
N ARG A 15 -8.91 -1.29 5.94
CA ARG A 15 -10.31 -1.19 6.39
C ARG A 15 -10.91 0.17 6.06
N ALA A 16 -10.18 1.25 6.31
CA ALA A 16 -10.64 2.60 5.98
C ALA A 16 -10.84 2.75 4.45
N THR A 17 -9.93 2.20 3.64
CA THR A 17 -10.05 2.14 2.19
C THR A 17 -11.29 1.35 1.78
N ALA A 18 -11.52 0.18 2.35
CA ALA A 18 -12.71 -0.64 2.07
C ALA A 18 -14.01 0.13 2.32
N LEU A 19 -14.10 0.80 3.46
CA LEU A 19 -15.29 1.59 3.82
C LEU A 19 -15.47 2.82 2.92
N ARG A 20 -14.38 3.47 2.54
CA ARG A 20 -14.40 4.62 1.62
C ARG A 20 -14.96 4.22 0.23
N PHE A 21 -14.48 3.10 -0.33
CA PHE A 21 -14.98 2.63 -1.61
C PHE A 21 -16.41 2.06 -1.51
N LEU A 22 -16.75 1.39 -0.42
CA LEU A 22 -18.09 0.88 -0.17
C LEU A 22 -19.13 2.03 -0.13
N SER A 23 -18.79 3.17 0.49
CA SER A 23 -19.67 4.34 0.57
C SER A 23 -20.00 4.96 -0.80
N GLU A 24 -19.18 4.70 -1.81
CA GLU A 24 -19.38 5.13 -3.20
C GLU A 24 -20.04 4.06 -4.09
N GLY A 25 -20.53 2.97 -3.48
CA GLY A 25 -21.27 1.93 -4.18
C GLY A 25 -20.40 0.96 -5.01
N TRP A 26 -19.09 0.86 -4.70
CA TRP A 26 -18.21 -0.12 -5.33
C TRP A 26 -18.44 -1.52 -4.77
N THR A 27 -18.18 -2.54 -5.57
CA THR A 27 -18.03 -3.91 -5.07
C THR A 27 -16.66 -4.02 -4.39
N VAL A 28 -16.65 -4.33 -3.09
CA VAL A 28 -15.43 -4.33 -2.27
C VAL A 28 -15.12 -5.74 -1.80
N GLY A 29 -13.89 -6.21 -2.09
CA GLY A 29 -13.30 -7.43 -1.52
C GLY A 29 -12.20 -7.08 -0.53
N VAL A 30 -12.26 -7.68 0.65
CA VAL A 30 -11.25 -7.55 1.71
C VAL A 30 -10.69 -8.91 2.04
N TYR A 31 -9.40 -9.07 1.85
CA TYR A 31 -8.70 -10.33 2.10
C TYR A 31 -7.56 -10.09 3.09
N ASP A 32 -7.48 -10.90 4.13
CA ASP A 32 -6.55 -10.74 5.24
C ASP A 32 -6.18 -12.10 5.84
N VAL A 33 -5.03 -12.19 6.49
CA VAL A 33 -4.65 -13.39 7.25
C VAL A 33 -5.44 -13.50 8.57
N ASN A 34 -5.99 -12.39 9.08
CA ASN A 34 -6.73 -12.33 10.34
C ASN A 34 -8.22 -12.66 10.14
N ALA A 35 -8.55 -13.94 10.20
CA ALA A 35 -9.92 -14.43 10.03
C ALA A 35 -10.92 -13.82 11.02
N ALA A 36 -10.53 -13.59 12.29
CA ALA A 36 -11.42 -13.00 13.29
C ALA A 36 -11.79 -11.55 12.94
N ALA A 37 -10.82 -10.75 12.51
CA ALA A 37 -11.07 -9.37 12.09
C ALA A 37 -11.91 -9.30 10.80
N LEU A 38 -11.78 -10.29 9.91
CA LEU A 38 -12.64 -10.42 8.71
C LEU A 38 -14.09 -10.71 9.10
N GLU A 39 -14.33 -11.60 10.05
CA GLU A 39 -15.67 -11.91 10.57
C GLU A 39 -16.33 -10.66 11.20
N GLU A 40 -15.60 -9.91 12.00
CA GLU A 40 -16.08 -8.65 12.58
C GLU A 40 -16.44 -7.62 11.50
N LEU A 41 -15.57 -7.48 10.49
CA LEU A 41 -15.81 -6.57 9.36
C LEU A 41 -17.05 -7.00 8.57
N LYS A 42 -17.18 -8.30 8.28
CA LYS A 42 -18.33 -8.86 7.55
C LYS A 42 -19.62 -8.69 8.31
N ALA A 43 -19.61 -8.90 9.62
CA ALA A 43 -20.79 -8.70 10.47
C ALA A 43 -21.26 -7.24 10.47
N ALA A 44 -20.31 -6.28 10.52
CA ALA A 44 -20.62 -4.85 10.49
C ALA A 44 -21.02 -4.34 9.08
N HIS A 45 -20.46 -4.94 8.02
CA HIS A 45 -20.65 -4.53 6.64
C HIS A 45 -20.92 -5.73 5.71
N PRO A 46 -22.13 -6.31 5.74
CA PRO A 46 -22.46 -7.54 5.00
C PRO A 46 -22.26 -7.47 3.48
N ALA A 47 -22.20 -6.27 2.90
CA ALA A 47 -21.96 -6.07 1.47
C ALA A 47 -20.49 -6.30 1.05
N ILE A 48 -19.54 -6.29 2.00
CA ILE A 48 -18.13 -6.55 1.70
C ILE A 48 -17.94 -8.06 1.49
N VAL A 49 -17.25 -8.43 0.41
CA VAL A 49 -16.76 -9.80 0.21
C VAL A 49 -15.50 -9.99 1.05
N THR A 50 -15.41 -11.05 1.84
CA THR A 50 -14.26 -11.31 2.71
C THR A 50 -13.68 -12.69 2.46
N GLY A 51 -12.36 -12.85 2.52
CA GLY A 51 -11.68 -14.13 2.41
C GLY A 51 -10.31 -14.12 3.11
N VAL A 52 -9.82 -15.30 3.46
CA VAL A 52 -8.48 -15.43 4.06
C VAL A 52 -7.43 -15.41 2.96
N LEU A 53 -6.35 -14.65 3.18
CA LEU A 53 -5.22 -14.55 2.26
C LEU A 53 -3.93 -14.33 3.04
N ASP A 54 -2.98 -15.26 2.91
CA ASP A 54 -1.57 -15.02 3.19
C ASP A 54 -0.90 -14.49 1.92
N VAL A 55 -0.49 -13.22 1.93
CA VAL A 55 0.12 -12.56 0.76
C VAL A 55 1.49 -13.14 0.38
N THR A 56 2.10 -13.94 1.25
CA THR A 56 3.38 -14.61 0.97
C THR A 56 3.22 -15.88 0.13
N ASP A 57 1.98 -16.32 -0.10
CA ASP A 57 1.62 -17.51 -0.87
C ASP A 57 0.97 -17.10 -2.20
N TYR A 58 1.64 -17.43 -3.31
CA TYR A 58 1.16 -17.07 -4.65
C TYR A 58 -0.12 -17.81 -5.05
N ASP A 59 -0.28 -19.07 -4.66
CA ASP A 59 -1.46 -19.86 -5.01
C ASP A 59 -2.71 -19.34 -4.28
N GLN A 60 -2.53 -18.83 -3.06
CA GLN A 60 -3.60 -18.15 -2.34
C GLN A 60 -4.02 -16.84 -3.01
N TRP A 61 -3.09 -16.08 -3.60
CA TRP A 61 -3.43 -14.90 -4.39
C TRP A 61 -4.31 -15.25 -5.59
N GLU A 62 -3.94 -16.30 -6.36
CA GLU A 62 -4.74 -16.75 -7.50
C GLU A 62 -6.14 -17.20 -7.06
N ALA A 63 -6.24 -17.98 -5.98
CA ALA A 63 -7.51 -18.43 -5.43
C ALA A 63 -8.39 -17.27 -4.93
N ALA A 64 -7.81 -16.31 -4.19
CA ALA A 64 -8.53 -15.18 -3.64
C ALA A 64 -9.07 -14.23 -4.73
N LEU A 65 -8.28 -13.97 -5.77
CA LEU A 65 -8.73 -13.16 -6.91
C LEU A 65 -9.80 -13.87 -7.73
N ALA A 66 -9.66 -15.18 -7.94
CA ALA A 66 -10.68 -15.99 -8.61
C ALA A 66 -12.00 -16.02 -7.83
N ASP A 67 -11.94 -16.13 -6.49
CA ASP A 67 -13.10 -16.04 -5.62
C ASP A 67 -13.79 -14.68 -5.71
N PHE A 68 -13.05 -13.58 -5.50
CA PHE A 68 -13.61 -12.23 -5.55
C PHE A 68 -14.22 -11.90 -6.90
N THR A 69 -13.57 -12.28 -8.00
CA THR A 69 -14.04 -11.92 -9.33
C THR A 69 -15.32 -12.64 -9.76
N GLN A 70 -15.75 -13.71 -9.07
CA GLN A 70 -17.08 -14.28 -9.24
C GLN A 70 -18.19 -13.28 -8.89
N HIS A 71 -17.93 -12.38 -7.93
CA HIS A 71 -18.87 -11.33 -7.52
C HIS A 71 -18.90 -10.12 -8.46
N THR A 72 -17.96 -10.04 -9.41
CA THR A 72 -17.80 -8.88 -10.31
C THR A 72 -17.94 -9.22 -11.79
N GLY A 73 -18.34 -10.44 -12.10
CA GLY A 73 -18.48 -10.92 -13.47
C GLY A 73 -17.15 -11.20 -14.18
N GLY A 74 -16.11 -11.52 -13.41
CA GLY A 74 -14.78 -11.87 -13.91
C GLY A 74 -13.82 -10.68 -14.03
N ASP A 75 -14.21 -9.49 -13.55
CA ASP A 75 -13.48 -8.24 -13.75
C ASP A 75 -12.96 -7.66 -12.43
N LEU A 76 -11.80 -7.00 -12.50
CA LEU A 76 -11.24 -6.20 -11.42
C LEU A 76 -10.93 -4.79 -11.91
N THR A 77 -11.39 -3.76 -11.18
CA THR A 77 -11.06 -2.37 -11.49
C THR A 77 -9.82 -1.90 -10.74
N VAL A 78 -9.71 -2.23 -9.45
CA VAL A 78 -8.58 -1.81 -8.62
C VAL A 78 -8.08 -2.99 -7.78
N LEU A 79 -6.76 -3.25 -7.83
CA LEU A 79 -6.07 -3.97 -6.77
C LEU A 79 -5.39 -2.97 -5.83
N ASP A 80 -5.65 -3.05 -4.53
CA ASP A 80 -4.92 -2.36 -3.47
C ASP A 80 -4.02 -3.35 -2.70
N ASN A 81 -2.73 -3.34 -3.02
CA ASN A 81 -1.69 -4.03 -2.28
C ASN A 81 -1.40 -3.26 -0.99
N ASN A 82 -2.23 -3.49 0.03
CA ASN A 82 -2.16 -2.78 1.29
C ASN A 82 -1.53 -3.60 2.43
N ALA A 83 -1.56 -4.93 2.37
CA ALA A 83 -0.94 -5.78 3.39
C ALA A 83 0.52 -5.38 3.66
N GLY A 84 0.88 -5.30 4.93
CA GLY A 84 2.23 -4.95 5.34
C GLY A 84 2.45 -5.15 6.83
N VAL A 85 3.71 -5.32 7.21
CA VAL A 85 4.16 -5.43 8.59
C VAL A 85 5.33 -4.51 8.85
N LEU A 86 5.60 -4.21 10.11
CA LEU A 86 6.76 -3.42 10.49
C LEU A 86 7.38 -3.98 11.77
N PHE A 87 8.63 -4.38 11.68
CA PHE A 87 9.49 -4.70 12.82
C PHE A 87 10.49 -3.56 13.01
N GLY A 88 10.31 -2.78 14.07
CA GLY A 88 11.19 -1.67 14.44
C GLY A 88 12.30 -2.12 15.36
N GLY A 89 13.45 -1.46 15.29
CA GLY A 89 14.67 -1.70 16.04
C GLY A 89 15.92 -1.50 15.19
N ASP A 90 17.09 -1.35 15.81
CA ASP A 90 18.34 -1.36 15.08
C ASP A 90 18.58 -2.76 14.47
N LEU A 91 19.31 -2.86 13.36
CA LEU A 91 19.36 -4.12 12.57
C LEU A 91 19.87 -5.32 13.39
N GLU A 92 20.78 -5.08 14.34
CA GLU A 92 21.29 -6.10 15.26
C GLU A 92 20.25 -6.63 16.26
N GLU A 93 19.14 -5.91 16.46
CA GLU A 93 18.05 -6.28 17.37
C GLU A 93 16.94 -7.07 16.65
N ILE A 94 16.84 -6.94 15.33
CA ILE A 94 15.83 -7.60 14.51
C ILE A 94 16.26 -9.04 14.19
N THR A 95 15.42 -10.01 14.50
CA THR A 95 15.73 -11.42 14.23
C THR A 95 15.69 -11.74 12.73
N PRO A 96 16.46 -12.74 12.25
CA PRO A 96 16.42 -13.19 10.86
C PRO A 96 15.00 -13.58 10.40
N GLN A 97 14.18 -14.14 11.30
CA GLN A 97 12.79 -14.52 11.01
C GLN A 97 11.92 -13.28 10.76
N GLN A 98 12.07 -12.23 11.55
CA GLN A 98 11.37 -10.95 11.35
C GLN A 98 11.81 -10.27 10.04
N ILE A 99 13.11 -10.28 9.74
CA ILE A 99 13.65 -9.75 8.47
C ILE A 99 13.01 -10.49 7.30
N LYS A 100 13.03 -11.82 7.33
CA LYS A 100 12.46 -12.64 6.26
C LYS A 100 10.96 -12.35 6.09
N LEU A 101 10.20 -12.40 7.17
CA LEU A 101 8.75 -12.19 7.15
C LEU A 101 8.40 -10.80 6.59
N GLN A 102 9.15 -9.78 6.98
CA GLN A 102 8.93 -8.42 6.48
C GLN A 102 9.18 -8.29 4.97
N ILE A 103 10.24 -8.90 4.46
CA ILE A 103 10.53 -8.90 3.02
C ILE A 103 9.51 -9.73 2.26
N ASP A 104 9.12 -10.90 2.79
CA ASP A 104 8.12 -11.76 2.17
C ASP A 104 6.77 -11.04 2.04
N ILE A 105 6.33 -10.31 3.05
CA ILE A 105 5.06 -9.58 3.02
C ILE A 105 5.18 -8.28 2.22
N ASP A 106 6.13 -7.40 2.61
CA ASP A 106 6.17 -6.00 2.14
C ASP A 106 6.78 -5.83 0.74
N ALA A 107 7.48 -6.84 0.21
CA ALA A 107 8.08 -6.81 -1.12
C ALA A 107 7.57 -7.94 -2.01
N LEU A 108 7.77 -9.20 -1.61
CA LEU A 108 7.38 -10.35 -2.43
C LEU A 108 5.87 -10.47 -2.55
N GLY A 109 5.12 -10.29 -1.45
CA GLY A 109 3.66 -10.32 -1.44
C GLY A 109 3.03 -9.27 -2.37
N VAL A 110 3.59 -8.05 -2.39
CA VAL A 110 3.19 -6.99 -3.32
C VAL A 110 3.42 -7.39 -4.77
N THR A 111 4.55 -8.04 -5.05
CA THR A 111 4.88 -8.54 -6.40
C THR A 111 3.94 -9.65 -6.83
N TYR A 112 3.63 -10.58 -5.92
CA TYR A 112 2.68 -11.66 -6.16
C TYR A 112 1.28 -11.12 -6.46
N GLY A 113 0.79 -10.17 -5.67
CA GLY A 113 -0.50 -9.52 -5.89
C GLY A 113 -0.57 -8.84 -7.26
N ALA A 114 0.47 -8.06 -7.61
CA ALA A 114 0.56 -7.44 -8.93
C ALA A 114 0.48 -8.47 -10.04
N LYS A 115 1.31 -9.53 -9.98
CA LYS A 115 1.36 -10.58 -11.00
C LYS A 115 0.02 -11.32 -11.13
N ALA A 116 -0.59 -11.73 -10.02
CA ALA A 116 -1.83 -12.49 -10.01
C ALA A 116 -3.03 -11.67 -10.50
N ALA A 117 -3.05 -10.35 -10.23
CA ALA A 117 -4.17 -9.48 -10.60
C ALA A 117 -4.15 -9.00 -12.06
N LEU A 118 -3.00 -9.00 -12.75
CA LEU A 118 -2.91 -8.49 -14.11
C LEU A 118 -3.92 -9.10 -15.09
N PRO A 119 -4.20 -10.42 -15.09
CA PRO A 119 -5.21 -11.01 -15.99
C PRO A 119 -6.60 -10.38 -15.85
N TYR A 120 -6.98 -9.93 -14.65
CA TYR A 120 -8.28 -9.34 -14.33
C TYR A 120 -8.33 -7.82 -14.55
N LEU A 121 -7.17 -7.14 -14.48
CA LEU A 121 -7.05 -5.69 -14.65
C LEU A 121 -6.91 -5.27 -16.12
N LYS A 122 -6.19 -6.06 -16.93
CA LYS A 122 -5.84 -5.68 -18.31
C LYS A 122 -7.06 -5.43 -19.18
N GLY A 123 -7.03 -4.32 -19.94
CA GLY A 123 -8.10 -3.96 -20.87
C GLY A 123 -9.37 -3.42 -20.21
N ARG A 124 -9.35 -3.21 -18.88
CA ARG A 124 -10.50 -2.65 -18.15
C ARG A 124 -10.43 -1.14 -18.09
N PRO A 125 -11.49 -0.43 -18.44
CA PRO A 125 -11.54 1.02 -18.29
C PRO A 125 -11.34 1.40 -16.81
N GLY A 126 -10.37 2.29 -16.56
CA GLY A 126 -10.09 2.75 -15.22
C GLY A 126 -9.31 1.75 -14.32
N ALA A 127 -8.69 0.73 -14.91
CA ALA A 127 -7.91 -0.24 -14.16
C ALA A 127 -6.70 0.38 -13.47
N HIS A 128 -6.53 0.07 -12.18
CA HIS A 128 -5.40 0.53 -11.36
C HIS A 128 -4.83 -0.60 -10.50
N LEU A 129 -3.51 -0.59 -10.38
CA LEU A 129 -2.78 -1.21 -9.29
C LEU A 129 -2.33 -0.11 -8.34
N VAL A 130 -2.79 -0.17 -7.10
CA VAL A 130 -2.38 0.74 -6.02
C VAL A 130 -1.48 -0.05 -5.07
N ASN A 131 -0.29 0.47 -4.80
CA ASN A 131 0.63 -0.12 -3.84
C ASN A 131 0.78 0.82 -2.63
N ILE A 132 0.48 0.33 -1.42
CA ILE A 132 0.76 1.09 -0.21
C ILE A 132 2.25 0.97 0.11
N SER A 133 2.97 2.01 -0.27
CA SER A 133 4.37 2.21 0.07
C SER A 133 4.48 3.01 1.38
N SER A 134 5.42 3.93 1.48
CA SER A 134 5.62 4.77 2.66
C SER A 134 6.51 5.97 2.33
N ALA A 135 6.44 7.03 3.13
CA ALA A 135 7.43 8.10 3.14
C ALA A 135 8.86 7.57 3.44
N SER A 136 8.99 6.39 4.05
CA SER A 136 10.28 5.72 4.26
C SER A 136 10.95 5.22 2.97
N ALA A 137 10.27 5.31 1.83
CA ALA A 137 10.85 5.10 0.50
C ALA A 137 11.54 6.35 -0.08
N ILE A 138 11.48 7.50 0.60
CA ILE A 138 12.17 8.71 0.17
C ILE A 138 13.66 8.64 0.52
N TYR A 139 13.98 8.12 1.69
CA TYR A 139 15.34 7.86 2.18
C TYR A 139 15.35 6.72 3.20
N GLY A 140 16.46 5.97 3.29
CA GLY A 140 16.61 4.86 4.24
C GLY A 140 16.61 5.38 5.68
N GLN A 141 15.71 4.84 6.52
CA GLN A 141 15.52 5.30 7.89
C GLN A 141 16.16 4.35 8.91
N PRO A 142 16.98 4.88 9.84
CA PRO A 142 17.47 4.11 10.98
C PRO A 142 16.33 3.58 11.87
N GLY A 143 16.53 2.43 12.49
CA GLY A 143 15.53 1.77 13.34
C GLY A 143 14.39 1.09 12.59
N ILE A 144 14.30 1.24 11.25
CA ILE A 144 13.37 0.53 10.36
C ILE A 144 14.04 0.21 9.01
N ALA A 145 15.33 -0.15 9.03
CA ALA A 145 16.12 -0.31 7.81
C ALA A 145 15.52 -1.33 6.83
N THR A 146 15.08 -2.48 7.31
CA THR A 146 14.47 -3.55 6.49
C THR A 146 13.15 -3.09 5.89
N TYR A 147 12.29 -2.46 6.69
CA TYR A 147 11.03 -1.89 6.22
C TYR A 147 11.24 -0.82 5.17
N SER A 148 12.14 0.14 5.45
CA SER A 148 12.47 1.19 4.50
C SER A 148 12.95 0.61 3.17
N SER A 149 13.82 -0.40 3.20
CA SER A 149 14.31 -1.09 2.00
C SER A 149 13.18 -1.77 1.22
N ALA A 150 12.23 -2.44 1.90
CA ALA A 150 11.07 -3.04 1.26
C ALA A 150 10.16 -1.97 0.60
N LYS A 151 9.97 -0.81 1.23
CA LYS A 151 9.17 0.28 0.65
C LYS A 151 9.86 0.99 -0.52
N PHE A 152 11.21 1.04 -0.54
CA PHE A 152 11.97 1.41 -1.75
C PHE A 152 11.75 0.41 -2.88
N TYR A 153 11.79 -0.90 -2.58
CA TYR A 153 11.48 -1.93 -3.56
C TYR A 153 10.08 -1.72 -4.18
N VAL A 154 9.05 -1.50 -3.35
CA VAL A 154 7.68 -1.24 -3.83
C VAL A 154 7.60 0.00 -4.72
N SER A 155 8.33 1.07 -4.37
CA SER A 155 8.35 2.28 -5.18
C SER A 155 8.99 2.05 -6.54
N GLY A 156 10.14 1.36 -6.58
CA GLY A 156 10.81 1.00 -7.84
C GLY A 156 9.98 0.03 -8.70
N LEU A 157 9.34 -0.97 -8.07
CA LEU A 157 8.41 -1.88 -8.75
C LEU A 157 7.23 -1.11 -9.37
N THR A 158 6.66 -0.14 -8.64
CA THR A 158 5.55 0.69 -9.13
C THR A 158 5.94 1.47 -10.38
N GLU A 159 7.11 2.12 -10.38
CA GLU A 159 7.61 2.88 -11.54
C GLU A 159 7.83 1.99 -12.76
N ALA A 160 8.41 0.81 -12.58
CA ALA A 160 8.63 -0.14 -13.65
C ALA A 160 7.31 -0.67 -14.24
N LEU A 161 6.38 -1.08 -13.38
CA LEU A 161 5.09 -1.62 -13.81
C LEU A 161 4.18 -0.55 -14.44
N GLU A 162 4.28 0.73 -14.06
CA GLU A 162 3.52 1.80 -14.72
C GLU A 162 3.86 1.86 -16.22
N LEU A 163 5.13 1.74 -16.57
CA LEU A 163 5.58 1.72 -17.96
C LEU A 163 5.26 0.39 -18.66
N GLU A 164 5.48 -0.74 -18.00
CA GLU A 164 5.22 -2.05 -18.58
C GLU A 164 3.73 -2.29 -18.87
N TRP A 165 2.84 -1.75 -18.02
CA TRP A 165 1.40 -1.99 -18.07
C TRP A 165 0.60 -0.92 -18.81
N GLU A 166 1.26 0.15 -19.29
CA GLU A 166 0.65 1.14 -20.18
C GLU A 166 -0.02 0.48 -21.39
N LYS A 167 0.65 -0.51 -22.01
CA LYS A 167 0.12 -1.31 -23.14
C LYS A 167 -1.15 -2.10 -22.81
N HIS A 168 -1.43 -2.32 -21.52
CA HIS A 168 -2.61 -3.02 -21.02
C HIS A 168 -3.72 -2.06 -20.56
N GLY A 169 -3.45 -0.75 -20.57
CA GLY A 169 -4.37 0.28 -20.06
C GLY A 169 -4.51 0.29 -18.54
N VAL A 170 -3.55 -0.29 -17.82
CA VAL A 170 -3.54 -0.35 -16.35
C VAL A 170 -2.61 0.72 -15.81
N ARG A 171 -3.11 1.56 -14.91
CA ARG A 171 -2.32 2.53 -14.18
C ARG A 171 -1.73 1.89 -12.92
N VAL A 172 -0.47 2.19 -12.64
CA VAL A 172 0.20 1.70 -11.43
C VAL A 172 0.67 2.87 -10.61
N VAL A 173 0.25 2.94 -9.34
CA VAL A 173 0.54 4.06 -8.46
C VAL A 173 0.98 3.60 -7.06
N ALA A 174 1.79 4.39 -6.38
CA ALA A 174 2.16 4.18 -5.00
C ALA A 174 1.62 5.31 -4.10
N ILE A 175 1.09 4.94 -2.95
CA ILE A 175 0.69 5.87 -1.90
C ILE A 175 1.83 5.93 -0.88
N TRP A 176 2.23 7.14 -0.51
CA TRP A 176 3.31 7.40 0.44
C TRP A 176 2.78 8.06 1.72
N PRO A 177 2.17 7.30 2.64
CA PRO A 177 1.83 7.81 3.95
C PRO A 177 3.09 8.02 4.80
N LEU A 178 3.05 9.01 5.68
CA LEU A 178 3.89 9.08 6.86
C LEU A 178 3.26 8.17 7.94
N TRP A 179 3.58 8.37 9.22
CA TRP A 179 3.03 7.59 10.31
C TRP A 179 1.52 7.81 10.47
N ALA A 180 0.74 6.78 10.16
CA ALA A 180 -0.72 6.74 10.36
C ALA A 180 -1.05 6.01 11.66
N LYS A 181 -2.14 6.41 12.33
CA LYS A 181 -2.65 5.82 13.59
C LYS A 181 -3.20 4.41 13.36
N THR A 182 -2.30 3.44 13.23
CA THR A 182 -2.57 2.03 13.02
C THR A 182 -1.67 1.19 13.92
N ALA A 183 -1.93 -0.11 14.04
CA ALA A 183 -1.06 -1.02 14.80
C ALA A 183 0.40 -1.03 14.32
N LEU A 184 0.68 -0.67 13.05
CA LEU A 184 2.04 -0.51 12.56
C LEU A 184 2.80 0.64 13.25
N ALA A 185 2.10 1.65 13.76
CA ALA A 185 2.71 2.77 14.46
C ALA A 185 3.03 2.47 15.94
N ASP A 186 2.52 1.37 16.49
CA ASP A 186 2.82 0.89 17.86
C ASP A 186 4.21 0.21 17.94
N THR A 187 5.12 0.61 17.07
CA THR A 187 6.49 0.11 17.00
C THR A 187 7.45 1.10 17.64
N ASP A 188 8.59 0.59 18.12
CA ASP A 188 9.64 1.41 18.77
C ASP A 188 10.54 2.15 17.74
N ALA A 189 9.98 2.53 16.61
CA ALA A 189 10.69 3.31 15.60
C ALA A 189 10.97 4.74 16.11
N LYS A 190 12.25 5.14 16.13
CA LYS A 190 12.67 6.48 16.61
C LYS A 190 11.94 7.62 15.87
N SER A 191 11.66 7.43 14.58
CA SER A 191 10.96 8.41 13.75
C SER A 191 9.49 8.64 14.14
N THR A 192 8.81 7.71 14.85
CA THR A 192 7.46 7.96 15.39
C THR A 192 7.48 9.04 16.47
N ARG A 193 8.54 9.06 17.29
CA ARG A 193 8.72 10.05 18.38
C ARG A 193 9.02 11.44 17.83
N THR A 194 9.80 11.53 16.75
CA THR A 194 10.27 12.81 16.19
C THR A 194 9.27 13.42 15.20
N LEU A 195 8.66 12.61 14.32
CA LEU A 195 7.74 13.08 13.29
C LEU A 195 6.27 13.03 13.73
N GLY A 196 5.99 12.30 14.80
CA GLY A 196 4.64 12.09 15.33
C GLY A 196 3.78 11.17 14.46
N VAL A 197 2.77 10.56 15.07
CA VAL A 197 1.75 9.73 14.40
C VAL A 197 0.52 10.63 14.19
N ASN A 198 0.49 11.34 13.08
CA ASN A 198 -0.47 12.43 12.85
C ASN A 198 -1.55 12.09 11.82
N LEU A 199 -1.29 11.15 10.90
CA LEU A 199 -2.27 10.77 9.89
C LEU A 199 -3.31 9.81 10.46
N THR A 200 -4.54 9.93 9.98
CA THR A 200 -5.58 8.92 10.22
C THR A 200 -5.62 7.91 9.07
N PRO A 201 -6.11 6.69 9.30
CA PRO A 201 -6.35 5.72 8.21
C PRO A 201 -7.26 6.28 7.12
N GLU A 202 -8.24 7.10 7.48
CA GLU A 202 -9.20 7.72 6.57
C GLU A 202 -8.53 8.74 5.63
N GLU A 203 -7.55 9.51 6.10
CA GLU A 203 -6.77 10.43 5.25
C GLU A 203 -5.95 9.66 4.20
N VAL A 204 -5.44 8.49 4.57
CA VAL A 204 -4.74 7.62 3.61
C VAL A 204 -5.73 7.00 2.62
N ALA A 205 -6.87 6.50 3.09
CA ALA A 205 -7.94 5.96 2.26
C ALA A 205 -8.48 6.99 1.24
N GLU A 206 -8.64 8.25 1.65
CA GLU A 206 -9.01 9.33 0.74
C GLU A 206 -7.94 9.57 -0.33
N GLN A 207 -6.65 9.42 0.01
CA GLN A 207 -5.59 9.52 -1.00
C GLN A 207 -5.57 8.33 -1.95
N VAL A 208 -5.91 7.11 -1.48
CA VAL A 208 -6.14 5.95 -2.36
C VAL A 208 -7.28 6.25 -3.33
N TRP A 209 -8.43 6.74 -2.83
CA TRP A 209 -9.55 7.16 -3.66
C TRP A 209 -9.16 8.18 -4.71
N ASN A 210 -8.46 9.24 -4.32
CA ASN A 210 -8.00 10.31 -5.21
C ASN A 210 -7.00 9.81 -6.27
N SER A 211 -6.22 8.77 -5.97
CA SER A 211 -5.25 8.21 -6.93
C SER A 211 -5.92 7.47 -8.08
N VAL A 212 -7.07 6.85 -7.84
CA VAL A 212 -7.85 6.15 -8.88
C VAL A 212 -8.89 7.05 -9.55
N HIS A 213 -9.19 8.22 -8.95
CA HIS A 213 -10.05 9.27 -9.49
C HIS A 213 -9.26 10.59 -9.70
N PRO A 214 -8.14 10.57 -10.43
CA PRO A 214 -7.39 11.79 -10.62
C PRO A 214 -8.25 12.79 -11.39
N GLY A 215 -8.33 14.03 -10.90
CA GLY A 215 -9.00 15.14 -11.58
C GLY A 215 -8.37 15.45 -12.94
N ILE A 216 -7.86 16.66 -13.15
CA ILE A 216 -7.21 17.04 -14.41
C ILE A 216 -5.92 16.20 -14.56
N ARG A 217 -5.90 15.33 -15.58
CA ARG A 217 -4.68 14.61 -15.99
C ARG A 217 -3.86 15.51 -16.91
N VAL A 218 -2.58 15.68 -16.57
CA VAL A 218 -1.63 16.27 -17.50
C VAL A 218 -1.12 15.14 -18.41
N PRO A 219 -1.47 15.11 -19.70
CA PRO A 219 -0.92 14.13 -20.63
C PRO A 219 0.61 14.20 -20.58
N PHE A 220 1.29 13.05 -20.64
CA PHE A 220 2.74 12.89 -20.63
C PHE A 220 3.47 13.12 -19.29
N LEU A 221 2.75 13.50 -18.21
CA LEU A 221 3.32 13.64 -16.86
C LEU A 221 2.41 12.94 -15.83
N PRO A 222 2.27 11.62 -15.89
CA PRO A 222 1.44 10.90 -14.93
C PRO A 222 2.05 11.01 -13.53
N ARG A 223 1.20 11.30 -12.54
CA ARG A 223 1.59 11.19 -11.14
C ARG A 223 1.60 9.72 -10.76
N ILE A 224 2.75 9.21 -10.32
CA ILE A 224 2.93 7.81 -9.92
C ILE A 224 2.94 7.69 -8.39
N HIS A 225 3.57 8.65 -7.70
CA HIS A 225 3.67 8.66 -6.24
C HIS A 225 2.74 9.72 -5.64
N TYR A 226 1.91 9.29 -4.71
CA TYR A 226 0.92 10.11 -4.02
C TYR A 226 1.29 10.25 -2.55
N SER A 227 1.90 11.38 -2.18
CA SER A 227 2.22 11.69 -0.78
C SER A 227 0.95 11.96 0.02
N VAL A 228 0.88 11.48 1.25
CA VAL A 228 -0.21 11.77 2.19
C VAL A 228 0.29 12.76 3.24
N GLY A 229 -0.42 13.88 3.37
CA GLY A 229 -0.06 14.96 4.28
C GLY A 229 0.98 15.93 3.71
N THR A 230 1.00 17.13 4.29
CA THR A 230 1.87 18.24 3.83
C THR A 230 3.35 17.94 4.05
N LEU A 231 3.71 17.34 5.20
CA LEU A 231 5.09 17.01 5.52
C LEU A 231 5.70 16.03 4.52
N THR A 232 4.98 14.95 4.20
CA THR A 232 5.42 13.97 3.19
C THR A 232 5.59 14.62 1.83
N THR A 233 4.67 15.52 1.46
CA THR A 233 4.75 16.24 0.18
C THR A 233 5.97 17.13 0.11
N VAL A 234 6.29 17.85 1.19
CA VAL A 234 7.51 18.69 1.27
C VAL A 234 8.76 17.81 1.21
N LEU A 235 8.83 16.73 1.98
CA LEU A 235 9.97 15.81 1.99
C LEU A 235 10.20 15.18 0.62
N SER A 236 9.15 14.68 -0.02
CA SER A 236 9.20 14.05 -1.35
C SER A 236 9.68 15.02 -2.43
N ASN A 237 9.20 16.27 -2.42
CA ASN A 237 9.59 17.26 -3.41
C ASN A 237 11.01 17.80 -3.16
N SER A 238 11.37 18.06 -1.90
CA SER A 238 12.70 18.58 -1.56
C SER A 238 13.81 17.54 -1.79
N SER A 239 13.55 16.26 -1.53
CA SER A 239 14.54 15.19 -1.71
C SER A 239 15.01 15.02 -3.16
N LYS A 240 14.15 15.38 -4.14
CA LYS A 240 14.49 15.31 -5.58
C LYS A 240 15.60 16.30 -5.98
N PHE A 241 15.72 17.41 -5.27
CA PHE A 241 16.67 18.49 -5.58
C PHE A 241 17.78 18.61 -4.53
N ALA A 242 17.63 18.00 -3.37
CA ALA A 242 18.60 18.09 -2.28
C ALA A 242 19.81 17.17 -2.54
N PRO A 243 21.05 17.66 -2.34
CA PRO A 243 22.24 16.80 -2.31
C PRO A 243 22.08 15.67 -1.27
N ARG A 244 22.62 14.50 -1.55
CA ARG A 244 22.53 13.33 -0.62
C ARG A 244 23.06 13.63 0.79
N SER A 245 24.03 14.53 0.93
CA SER A 245 24.55 14.98 2.22
C SER A 245 23.49 15.73 3.04
N VAL A 246 22.65 16.55 2.40
CA VAL A 246 21.55 17.26 3.04
C VAL A 246 20.45 16.29 3.46
N VAL A 247 20.09 15.36 2.58
CA VAL A 247 19.10 14.29 2.90
C VAL A 247 19.59 13.46 4.09
N ARG A 248 20.89 13.11 4.12
CA ARG A 248 21.50 12.40 5.25
C ARG A 248 21.41 13.20 6.56
N LEU A 249 21.67 14.50 6.53
CA LEU A 249 21.59 15.36 7.72
C LEU A 249 20.15 15.43 8.24
N ILE A 250 19.17 15.61 7.34
CA ILE A 250 17.74 15.58 7.71
C ILE A 250 17.40 14.24 8.35
N ASN A 251 17.80 13.13 7.73
CA ASN A 251 17.58 11.79 8.25
C ASN A 251 18.19 11.61 9.66
N GLN A 252 19.41 12.08 9.87
CA GLN A 252 20.08 12.02 11.18
C GLN A 252 19.32 12.81 12.25
N ILE A 253 18.78 13.99 11.91
CA ILE A 253 17.99 14.82 12.85
C ILE A 253 16.63 14.18 13.15
N THR A 254 15.96 13.60 12.15
CA THR A 254 14.61 13.03 12.30
C THR A 254 14.61 11.62 12.91
N SER A 255 15.77 11.00 13.07
CA SER A 255 15.92 9.63 13.60
C SER A 255 16.64 9.58 14.97
N GLN A 256 16.87 10.72 15.61
CA GLN A 256 17.34 10.80 17.00
C GLN A 256 16.16 10.87 17.96
#